data_ec64c35d1771f482b85bf9eae78cde45
#
_entry.id   ec64c35d1771f482b85bf9eae78cde45
#
_cell.length_a   1.000
_cell.length_b   1.000
_cell.length_c   1.000
_cell.angle_alpha   90.00
_cell.angle_beta   90.00
_cell.angle_gamma   90.00
#
_symmetry.space_group_name_H-M   'P 1'
#
loop_
_entity.id
_entity.type
_entity.pdbx_description
1 polymer ?
#
loop_
_entity_poly.entity_id
_entity_poly.type
_entity_poly.pdbx_seq_one_letter_code
_entity_poly.pdbx_strand_id
1 'polypeptide(L)'
;MSFDPAAQRRIGRRDVAVSLLGVGTAPFGSMAREDTDASVSGAFAHLYERGLRYFDTAPFYGLGLAEHRFGACLRTIDRRSVVISTKVGRLTKAINGGVAAGVSSGASPFEVAFDYSYDGTMRSLEHSLQRLGTNAVDIVLIHDVNRRWQGDLIEQRYREAMSGAYRALAELRSAGTIKAFGVGVNDWSILLRFAADGDFDCFMLAGRYTLLDHTALETFMPICERRGISVLMAAPFNSGILATGARRGATFFYAEAEPEIKTRTRQIEAVCTRHRVALAAAALQFPLAHPAVASVVTGMRSAAEADANVVHCRAAIPRAFWDELKHERLIADAAPVPEPLPTR
;
A
#
# COMPACT_ATOMS: atom_id res chain seq x y z
N MET A 1 4.25 -11.47 20.13
CA MET A 1 2.87 -11.49 19.58
C MET A 1 2.91 -12.03 18.17
N SER A 2 1.86 -12.65 17.71
CA SER A 2 1.65 -12.94 16.29
C SER A 2 0.40 -12.22 15.84
N PHE A 3 0.36 -11.78 14.57
CA PHE A 3 -0.84 -11.19 13.98
C PHE A 3 -1.53 -12.23 13.10
N ASP A 4 -2.85 -12.35 13.22
CA ASP A 4 -3.61 -13.08 12.20
C ASP A 4 -3.76 -12.19 10.97
N PRO A 5 -3.19 -12.58 9.81
CA PRO A 5 -3.24 -11.76 8.60
C PRO A 5 -4.67 -11.50 8.10
N ALA A 6 -5.62 -12.38 8.43
CA ALA A 6 -7.03 -12.26 8.05
C ALA A 6 -7.87 -11.45 9.05
N ALA A 7 -7.35 -11.18 10.26
CA ALA A 7 -8.04 -10.31 11.21
C ALA A 7 -8.26 -8.92 10.59
N GLN A 8 -9.35 -8.28 10.99
CA GLN A 8 -9.79 -7.03 10.36
C GLN A 8 -9.68 -5.83 11.30
N ARG A 9 -9.34 -4.67 10.71
CA ARG A 9 -9.44 -3.36 11.36
C ARG A 9 -10.31 -2.43 10.52
N ARG A 10 -11.13 -1.63 11.18
CA ARG A 10 -12.01 -0.65 10.53
C ARG A 10 -11.19 0.49 9.91
N ILE A 11 -11.71 1.06 8.83
CA ILE A 11 -11.16 2.27 8.21
C ILE A 11 -11.84 3.49 8.81
N GLY A 12 -11.06 4.23 9.59
CA GLY A 12 -11.57 5.43 10.27
C GLY A 12 -12.83 5.12 11.07
N ARG A 13 -13.86 5.92 10.82
CA ARG A 13 -15.19 5.77 11.45
C ARG A 13 -16.21 5.10 10.54
N ARG A 14 -15.76 4.52 9.39
CA ARG A 14 -16.64 4.02 8.34
C ARG A 14 -17.00 2.54 8.54
N ASP A 15 -18.08 2.14 7.90
CA ASP A 15 -18.51 0.74 7.90
C ASP A 15 -17.81 -0.06 6.78
N VAL A 16 -16.48 -0.06 6.86
CA VAL A 16 -15.60 -0.88 6.05
C VAL A 16 -14.40 -1.29 6.87
N ALA A 17 -14.03 -2.56 6.80
CA ALA A 17 -12.87 -3.11 7.50
C ALA A 17 -11.97 -3.84 6.52
N VAL A 18 -10.66 -3.74 6.73
CA VAL A 18 -9.63 -4.34 5.89
C VAL A 18 -8.85 -5.39 6.67
N SER A 19 -8.38 -6.46 6.00
CA SER A 19 -7.50 -7.44 6.62
C SER A 19 -6.16 -6.80 7.02
N LEU A 20 -5.55 -7.25 8.12
CA LEU A 20 -4.26 -6.75 8.60
C LEU A 20 -3.16 -6.87 7.55
N LEU A 21 -3.18 -7.96 6.78
CA LEU A 21 -2.36 -8.12 5.60
C LEU A 21 -3.21 -7.85 4.36
N GLY A 22 -2.93 -6.74 3.69
CA GLY A 22 -3.52 -6.35 2.42
C GLY A 22 -2.65 -6.79 1.23
N VAL A 23 -3.30 -7.04 0.11
CA VAL A 23 -2.67 -7.45 -1.15
C VAL A 23 -2.57 -6.26 -2.08
N GLY A 24 -1.34 -5.80 -2.36
CA GLY A 24 -1.07 -4.83 -3.41
C GLY A 24 -0.98 -5.53 -4.77
N THR A 25 -1.83 -5.14 -5.71
CA THR A 25 -1.89 -5.76 -7.04
C THR A 25 -0.93 -5.13 -8.06
N ALA A 26 -0.02 -4.26 -7.65
CA ALA A 26 0.98 -3.71 -8.56
C ALA A 26 1.77 -4.82 -9.34
N PRO A 27 2.15 -5.96 -8.72
CA PRO A 27 2.76 -7.06 -9.46
C PRO A 27 1.84 -7.70 -10.52
N PHE A 28 0.51 -7.62 -10.40
CA PHE A 28 -0.42 -8.10 -11.41
C PHE A 28 -0.32 -7.29 -12.71
N GLY A 29 0.14 -6.06 -12.63
CA GLY A 29 0.43 -5.20 -13.78
C GLY A 29 1.79 -5.42 -14.41
N SER A 30 2.57 -6.39 -13.93
CA SER A 30 3.86 -6.74 -14.53
C SER A 30 3.67 -7.28 -15.95
N MET A 31 4.56 -6.86 -16.84
CA MET A 31 4.64 -7.32 -18.23
C MET A 31 5.82 -8.27 -18.45
N ALA A 32 6.44 -8.76 -17.38
CA ALA A 32 7.44 -9.79 -17.45
C ALA A 32 6.83 -11.07 -18.08
N ARG A 33 7.62 -11.81 -18.85
CA ARG A 33 7.14 -12.97 -19.64
C ARG A 33 6.50 -14.06 -18.77
N GLU A 34 6.99 -14.22 -17.55
CA GLU A 34 6.50 -15.18 -16.57
C GLU A 34 5.18 -14.78 -15.90
N ASP A 35 4.84 -13.48 -15.92
CA ASP A 35 3.64 -12.95 -15.27
C ASP A 35 2.45 -12.98 -16.23
N THR A 36 1.92 -14.18 -16.46
CA THR A 36 0.77 -14.43 -17.33
C THR A 36 -0.55 -14.21 -16.60
N ASP A 37 -1.66 -14.10 -17.33
CA ASP A 37 -3.00 -14.04 -16.73
C ASP A 37 -3.30 -15.28 -15.89
N ALA A 38 -2.83 -16.47 -16.31
CA ALA A 38 -2.98 -17.71 -15.57
C ALA A 38 -2.19 -17.70 -14.25
N SER A 39 -0.94 -17.19 -14.26
CA SER A 39 -0.14 -17.10 -13.03
C SER A 39 -0.75 -16.13 -12.03
N VAL A 40 -1.28 -15.00 -12.50
CA VAL A 40 -1.99 -14.01 -11.66
C VAL A 40 -3.28 -14.60 -11.09
N SER A 41 -4.07 -15.31 -11.91
CA SER A 41 -5.30 -15.97 -11.44
C SER A 41 -5.01 -17.03 -10.38
N GLY A 42 -3.95 -17.83 -10.57
CA GLY A 42 -3.51 -18.81 -9.57
C GLY A 42 -3.03 -18.16 -8.27
N ALA A 43 -2.27 -17.07 -8.37
CA ALA A 43 -1.83 -16.31 -7.19
C ALA A 43 -3.03 -15.72 -6.44
N PHE A 44 -3.98 -15.12 -7.14
CA PHE A 44 -5.20 -14.56 -6.55
C PHE A 44 -6.03 -15.63 -5.82
N ALA A 45 -6.30 -16.77 -6.47
CA ALA A 45 -7.08 -17.86 -5.87
C ALA A 45 -6.44 -18.32 -4.56
N HIS A 46 -5.11 -18.49 -4.55
CA HIS A 46 -4.37 -18.88 -3.37
C HIS A 46 -4.44 -17.82 -2.24
N LEU A 47 -4.24 -16.53 -2.57
CA LEU A 47 -4.39 -15.41 -1.62
C LEU A 47 -5.79 -15.39 -0.99
N TYR A 48 -6.82 -15.60 -1.82
CA TYR A 48 -8.20 -15.65 -1.37
C TYR A 48 -8.46 -16.85 -0.46
N GLU A 49 -7.94 -18.04 -0.78
CA GLU A 49 -8.03 -19.26 0.05
C GLU A 49 -7.32 -19.09 1.40
N ARG A 50 -6.23 -18.30 1.45
CA ARG A 50 -5.53 -17.95 2.70
C ARG A 50 -6.30 -16.94 3.58
N GLY A 51 -7.48 -16.51 3.16
CA GLY A 51 -8.34 -15.61 3.92
C GLY A 51 -8.03 -14.13 3.74
N LEU A 52 -7.15 -13.75 2.81
CA LEU A 52 -6.88 -12.35 2.52
C LEU A 52 -8.06 -11.74 1.76
N ARG A 53 -8.57 -10.62 2.26
CA ARG A 53 -9.83 -10.03 1.79
C ARG A 53 -9.71 -8.55 1.42
N TYR A 54 -8.56 -7.94 1.59
CA TYR A 54 -8.28 -6.58 1.17
C TYR A 54 -7.29 -6.56 0.01
N PHE A 55 -7.70 -5.95 -1.11
CA PHE A 55 -6.92 -5.82 -2.34
C PHE A 55 -6.83 -4.36 -2.76
N ASP A 56 -5.59 -3.89 -2.95
CA ASP A 56 -5.31 -2.53 -3.43
C ASP A 56 -4.81 -2.56 -4.87
N THR A 57 -5.43 -1.76 -5.73
CA THR A 57 -5.05 -1.60 -7.14
C THR A 57 -4.91 -0.13 -7.52
N ALA A 58 -4.57 0.15 -8.77
CA ALA A 58 -4.55 1.50 -9.36
C ALA A 58 -4.55 1.46 -10.89
N PRO A 59 -5.08 2.49 -11.57
CA PRO A 59 -4.94 2.68 -13.01
C PRO A 59 -3.48 2.70 -13.48
N PHE A 60 -2.58 3.22 -12.66
CA PHE A 60 -1.16 3.29 -12.96
C PHE A 60 -0.47 1.93 -13.03
N TYR A 61 -0.95 0.91 -12.32
CA TYR A 61 -0.28 -0.39 -12.24
C TYR A 61 -0.39 -1.14 -13.56
N GLY A 62 0.75 -1.22 -14.28
CA GLY A 62 0.79 -1.77 -15.63
C GLY A 62 -0.10 -1.03 -16.63
N LEU A 63 -0.36 0.28 -16.38
CA LEU A 63 -1.21 1.13 -17.23
C LEU A 63 -2.61 0.52 -17.46
N GLY A 64 -3.23 0.05 -16.37
CA GLY A 64 -4.55 -0.58 -16.35
C GLY A 64 -4.54 -2.10 -16.34
N LEU A 65 -3.41 -2.75 -16.67
CA LEU A 65 -3.33 -4.21 -16.75
C LEU A 65 -3.63 -4.90 -15.42
N ALA A 66 -3.15 -4.32 -14.28
CA ALA A 66 -3.44 -4.86 -12.95
C ALA A 66 -4.94 -4.90 -12.67
N GLU A 67 -5.67 -3.84 -13.00
CA GLU A 67 -7.12 -3.79 -12.83
C GLU A 67 -7.84 -4.77 -13.76
N HIS A 68 -7.42 -4.92 -15.01
CA HIS A 68 -7.98 -5.92 -15.93
C HIS A 68 -7.79 -7.36 -15.42
N ARG A 69 -6.58 -7.72 -15.00
CA ARG A 69 -6.28 -9.06 -14.49
C ARG A 69 -7.01 -9.33 -13.17
N PHE A 70 -7.02 -8.35 -12.28
CA PHE A 70 -7.76 -8.46 -11.03
C PHE A 70 -9.27 -8.55 -11.27
N GLY A 71 -9.80 -7.78 -12.23
CA GLY A 71 -11.20 -7.87 -12.64
C GLY A 71 -11.58 -9.25 -13.18
N ALA A 72 -10.68 -9.92 -13.91
CA ALA A 72 -10.87 -11.30 -14.32
C ALA A 72 -11.00 -12.24 -13.11
N CYS A 73 -10.16 -12.05 -12.10
CA CYS A 73 -10.20 -12.81 -10.85
C CYS A 73 -11.50 -12.56 -10.05
N LEU A 74 -11.98 -11.31 -9.99
CA LEU A 74 -13.20 -10.95 -9.26
C LEU A 74 -14.46 -11.70 -9.77
N ARG A 75 -14.49 -12.10 -11.05
CA ARG A 75 -15.59 -12.89 -11.59
C ARG A 75 -15.69 -14.32 -11.07
N THR A 76 -14.65 -14.80 -10.38
CA THR A 76 -14.62 -16.16 -9.81
C THR A 76 -15.09 -16.23 -8.36
N ILE A 77 -15.40 -15.09 -7.73
CA ILE A 77 -15.79 -15.00 -6.31
C ILE A 77 -17.04 -14.10 -6.13
N ASP A 78 -17.66 -14.14 -4.95
CA ASP A 78 -18.65 -13.09 -4.60
C ASP A 78 -17.87 -11.77 -4.36
N ARG A 79 -18.17 -10.73 -5.15
CA ARG A 79 -17.59 -9.39 -5.04
C ARG A 79 -17.67 -8.83 -3.60
N ARG A 80 -18.73 -9.13 -2.88
CA ARG A 80 -18.97 -8.67 -1.52
C ARG A 80 -18.08 -9.34 -0.48
N SER A 81 -17.40 -10.42 -0.84
CA SER A 81 -16.46 -11.14 0.05
C SER A 81 -15.11 -10.47 0.19
N VAL A 82 -14.82 -9.43 -0.61
CA VAL A 82 -13.55 -8.70 -0.60
C VAL A 82 -13.77 -7.20 -0.50
N VAL A 83 -12.79 -6.49 0.08
CA VAL A 83 -12.68 -5.04 0.08
C VAL A 83 -11.67 -4.63 -0.99
N ILE A 84 -12.05 -3.70 -1.84
CA ILE A 84 -11.21 -3.21 -2.93
C ILE A 84 -10.93 -1.73 -2.74
N SER A 85 -9.64 -1.35 -2.79
CA SER A 85 -9.23 0.02 -3.01
C SER A 85 -8.68 0.21 -4.41
N THR A 86 -9.03 1.33 -5.06
CA THR A 86 -8.36 1.82 -6.26
C THR A 86 -8.02 3.30 -6.11
N LYS A 87 -7.43 3.88 -7.15
CA LYS A 87 -6.90 5.24 -7.08
C LYS A 87 -7.37 6.09 -8.24
N VAL A 88 -7.40 7.41 -8.04
CA VAL A 88 -7.82 8.43 -9.03
C VAL A 88 -6.76 9.52 -9.17
N GLY A 89 -6.86 10.33 -10.22
CA GLY A 89 -5.93 11.42 -10.48
C GLY A 89 -4.76 11.06 -11.40
N ARG A 90 -4.52 9.77 -11.67
CA ARG A 90 -3.60 9.27 -12.69
C ARG A 90 -4.39 8.44 -13.68
N LEU A 91 -4.88 9.09 -14.73
CA LEU A 91 -5.66 8.43 -15.78
C LEU A 91 -4.74 7.74 -16.78
N THR A 92 -5.23 6.68 -17.39
CA THR A 92 -4.63 6.09 -18.57
C THR A 92 -5.24 6.71 -19.82
N LYS A 93 -4.39 7.20 -20.74
CA LYS A 93 -4.77 7.81 -22.01
C LYS A 93 -4.16 7.01 -23.15
N ALA A 94 -4.96 6.67 -24.14
CA ALA A 94 -4.46 5.96 -25.33
C ALA A 94 -3.46 6.85 -26.10
N ILE A 95 -2.39 6.23 -26.59
CA ILE A 95 -1.40 6.88 -27.44
C ILE A 95 -1.56 6.40 -28.89
N ASN A 96 -1.54 7.34 -29.84
CA ASN A 96 -1.66 7.02 -31.25
C ASN A 96 -0.32 6.52 -31.80
N GLY A 97 -0.27 5.25 -32.22
CA GLY A 97 0.80 4.70 -33.03
C GLY A 97 2.12 4.42 -32.31
N GLY A 98 2.13 4.26 -31.00
CA GLY A 98 3.36 4.03 -30.24
C GLY A 98 3.17 3.23 -28.96
N VAL A 99 4.31 2.99 -28.31
CA VAL A 99 4.41 2.42 -26.98
C VAL A 99 4.93 3.52 -26.04
N ALA A 100 4.38 3.68 -24.86
CA ALA A 100 4.81 4.70 -23.90
C ALA A 100 6.33 4.60 -23.66
N ALA A 101 7.04 5.71 -23.73
CA ALA A 101 8.48 5.76 -23.46
C ALA A 101 8.77 5.28 -22.02
N GLY A 102 9.76 4.39 -21.87
CA GLY A 102 10.19 3.87 -20.55
C GLY A 102 9.39 2.67 -20.03
N VAL A 103 8.48 2.10 -20.80
CA VAL A 103 7.78 0.85 -20.48
C VAL A 103 8.44 -0.31 -21.22
N SER A 104 8.73 -1.40 -20.53
CA SER A 104 9.37 -2.60 -21.06
C SER A 104 8.62 -3.21 -22.25
N SER A 105 9.30 -4.01 -23.08
CA SER A 105 8.72 -4.72 -24.23
C SER A 105 7.45 -5.49 -23.85
N GLY A 106 6.33 -5.17 -24.44
CA GLY A 106 4.98 -5.63 -24.06
C GLY A 106 4.12 -4.49 -23.55
N ALA A 107 4.61 -3.27 -23.63
CA ALA A 107 4.00 -2.08 -23.11
C ALA A 107 2.58 -1.83 -23.62
N SER A 108 1.74 -1.46 -22.71
CA SER A 108 0.38 -0.99 -22.94
C SER A 108 0.37 0.19 -23.94
N PRO A 109 -0.60 0.28 -24.84
CA PRO A 109 -0.78 1.42 -25.75
C PRO A 109 -1.30 2.66 -25.02
N PHE A 110 -1.02 2.80 -23.72
CA PHE A 110 -1.48 3.89 -22.87
C PHE A 110 -0.32 4.62 -22.20
N GLU A 111 -0.52 5.89 -21.93
CA GLU A 111 0.32 6.75 -21.09
C GLU A 111 -0.46 7.27 -19.88
N VAL A 112 0.24 7.81 -18.89
CA VAL A 112 -0.38 8.43 -17.72
C VAL A 112 -0.65 9.91 -17.99
N ALA A 113 -1.88 10.36 -17.72
CA ALA A 113 -2.25 11.75 -17.62
C ALA A 113 -2.67 12.08 -16.19
N PHE A 114 -2.12 13.17 -15.63
CA PHE A 114 -2.53 13.66 -14.32
C PHE A 114 -3.74 14.60 -14.47
N ASP A 115 -4.85 14.27 -13.82
CA ASP A 115 -6.07 15.07 -13.80
C ASP A 115 -6.78 14.85 -12.45
N TYR A 116 -6.64 15.83 -11.55
CA TYR A 116 -7.25 15.81 -10.22
C TYR A 116 -8.54 16.67 -10.18
N SER A 117 -9.02 17.12 -11.33
CA SER A 117 -10.31 17.79 -11.41
C SER A 117 -11.47 16.89 -10.98
N TYR A 118 -12.63 17.47 -10.72
CA TYR A 118 -13.85 16.72 -10.42
C TYR A 118 -14.18 15.73 -11.53
N ASP A 119 -14.27 16.20 -12.77
CA ASP A 119 -14.62 15.37 -13.93
C ASP A 119 -13.55 14.32 -14.24
N GLY A 120 -12.25 14.68 -14.07
CA GLY A 120 -11.14 13.75 -14.20
C GLY A 120 -11.20 12.62 -13.17
N THR A 121 -11.59 12.95 -11.96
CA THR A 121 -11.77 11.98 -10.86
C THR A 121 -12.93 11.01 -11.15
N MET A 122 -14.08 11.54 -11.52
CA MET A 122 -15.26 10.73 -11.88
C MET A 122 -14.96 9.79 -13.05
N ARG A 123 -14.35 10.31 -14.11
CA ARG A 123 -13.92 9.52 -15.28
C ARG A 123 -12.88 8.46 -14.91
N SER A 124 -11.90 8.79 -14.05
CA SER A 124 -10.89 7.84 -13.58
C SER A 124 -11.53 6.66 -12.85
N LEU A 125 -12.48 6.94 -11.95
CA LEU A 125 -13.20 5.91 -11.21
C LEU A 125 -14.04 5.03 -12.15
N GLU A 126 -14.78 5.64 -13.07
CA GLU A 126 -15.61 4.90 -14.03
C GLU A 126 -14.76 3.97 -14.91
N HIS A 127 -13.62 4.46 -15.41
CA HIS A 127 -12.67 3.62 -16.16
C HIS A 127 -12.12 2.46 -15.31
N SER A 128 -11.87 2.68 -14.02
CA SER A 128 -11.44 1.61 -13.10
C SER A 128 -12.55 0.57 -12.90
N LEU A 129 -13.80 0.98 -12.71
CA LEU A 129 -14.95 0.07 -12.61
C LEU A 129 -15.09 -0.79 -13.87
N GLN A 130 -14.92 -0.20 -15.07
CA GLN A 130 -14.95 -0.92 -16.34
C GLN A 130 -13.81 -1.94 -16.45
N ARG A 131 -12.56 -1.56 -16.11
CA ARG A 131 -11.43 -2.50 -16.13
C ARG A 131 -11.57 -3.63 -15.12
N LEU A 132 -12.07 -3.32 -13.92
CA LEU A 132 -12.37 -4.31 -12.89
C LEU A 132 -13.60 -5.17 -13.19
N GLY A 133 -14.47 -4.75 -14.12
CA GLY A 133 -15.70 -5.45 -14.44
C GLY A 133 -16.66 -5.53 -13.25
N THR A 134 -16.71 -4.48 -12.42
CA THR A 134 -17.57 -4.38 -11.24
C THR A 134 -18.26 -3.02 -11.20
N ASN A 135 -19.39 -2.97 -10.52
CA ASN A 135 -20.14 -1.72 -10.31
C ASN A 135 -19.76 -0.98 -9.00
N ALA A 136 -18.85 -1.54 -8.20
CA ALA A 136 -18.50 -0.95 -6.92
C ALA A 136 -17.03 -1.23 -6.53
N VAL A 137 -16.40 -0.23 -5.92
CA VAL A 137 -15.17 -0.33 -5.11
C VAL A 137 -15.45 0.27 -3.74
N ASP A 138 -14.70 -0.16 -2.74
CA ASP A 138 -15.00 0.21 -1.35
C ASP A 138 -14.23 1.48 -0.93
N ILE A 139 -12.98 1.61 -1.35
CA ILE A 139 -12.08 2.71 -0.95
C ILE A 139 -11.48 3.34 -2.21
N VAL A 140 -11.44 4.67 -2.27
CA VAL A 140 -10.81 5.38 -3.39
C VAL A 140 -9.76 6.36 -2.85
N LEU A 141 -8.55 6.33 -3.43
CA LEU A 141 -7.44 7.16 -3.00
C LEU A 141 -7.02 8.16 -4.09
N ILE A 142 -6.81 9.41 -3.73
CA ILE A 142 -6.17 10.41 -4.60
C ILE A 142 -4.69 10.03 -4.71
N HIS A 143 -4.18 9.80 -5.93
CA HIS A 143 -2.90 9.16 -6.17
C HIS A 143 -1.79 10.15 -6.47
N ASP A 144 -0.68 10.07 -5.73
CA ASP A 144 0.61 10.70 -6.04
C ASP A 144 0.60 12.23 -6.21
N VAL A 145 -0.19 12.92 -5.38
CA VAL A 145 -0.05 14.37 -5.20
C VAL A 145 1.15 14.61 -4.29
N ASN A 146 2.36 14.50 -4.84
CA ASN A 146 3.61 14.73 -4.12
C ASN A 146 4.69 15.31 -5.06
N ARG A 147 5.73 15.91 -4.47
CA ARG A 147 6.80 16.59 -5.23
C ARG A 147 7.55 15.63 -6.19
N ARG A 148 7.69 14.35 -5.82
CA ARG A 148 8.39 13.37 -6.67
C ARG A 148 7.76 13.25 -8.07
N TRP A 149 6.44 13.27 -8.15
CA TRP A 149 5.70 13.08 -9.40
C TRP A 149 5.26 14.40 -10.03
N GLN A 150 5.03 15.44 -9.22
CA GLN A 150 4.46 16.71 -9.68
C GLN A 150 5.52 17.83 -9.83
N GLY A 151 6.73 17.61 -9.29
CA GLY A 151 7.79 18.63 -9.35
C GLY A 151 7.31 19.99 -8.82
N ASP A 152 7.55 21.03 -9.60
CA ASP A 152 7.17 22.41 -9.27
C ASP A 152 5.65 22.66 -9.38
N LEU A 153 4.90 21.75 -10.01
CA LEU A 153 3.44 21.85 -10.11
C LEU A 153 2.72 21.39 -8.83
N ILE A 154 3.45 20.97 -7.79
CA ILE A 154 2.85 20.38 -6.57
C ILE A 154 1.77 21.27 -5.94
N GLU A 155 1.98 22.59 -5.86
CA GLU A 155 1.00 23.51 -5.27
C GLU A 155 -0.27 23.66 -6.13
N GLN A 156 -0.12 23.65 -7.44
CA GLN A 156 -1.25 23.65 -8.37
C GLN A 156 -2.02 22.33 -8.24
N ARG A 157 -1.33 21.20 -8.24
CA ARG A 157 -1.93 19.87 -8.15
C ARG A 157 -2.61 19.61 -6.80
N TYR A 158 -2.05 20.16 -5.73
CA TYR A 158 -2.70 20.10 -4.42
C TYR A 158 -4.04 20.86 -4.43
N ARG A 159 -4.06 22.08 -4.96
CA ARG A 159 -5.29 22.89 -5.07
C ARG A 159 -6.33 22.21 -5.96
N GLU A 160 -5.90 21.65 -7.10
CA GLU A 160 -6.75 20.89 -8.03
C GLU A 160 -7.33 19.65 -7.32
N ALA A 161 -6.51 18.90 -6.57
CA ALA A 161 -6.95 17.73 -5.81
C ALA A 161 -7.98 18.09 -4.74
N MET A 162 -7.80 19.20 -4.01
CA MET A 162 -8.75 19.62 -2.97
C MET A 162 -10.05 20.18 -3.55
N SER A 163 -9.97 20.99 -4.61
CA SER A 163 -11.16 21.60 -5.23
C SER A 163 -11.91 20.64 -6.16
N GLY A 164 -11.25 19.62 -6.68
CA GLY A 164 -11.82 18.63 -7.63
C GLY A 164 -11.97 17.26 -7.01
N ALA A 165 -10.87 16.50 -6.90
CA ALA A 165 -10.91 15.10 -6.49
C ALA A 165 -11.51 14.89 -5.07
N TYR A 166 -11.13 15.73 -4.11
CA TYR A 166 -11.72 15.67 -2.76
C TYR A 166 -13.23 15.85 -2.80
N ARG A 167 -13.74 16.83 -3.53
CA ARG A 167 -15.18 17.09 -3.65
C ARG A 167 -15.90 15.91 -4.28
N ALA A 168 -15.39 15.38 -5.41
CA ALA A 168 -15.98 14.25 -6.08
C ALA A 168 -16.07 13.03 -5.16
N LEU A 169 -14.99 12.71 -4.44
CA LEU A 169 -14.95 11.56 -3.54
C LEU A 169 -15.81 11.76 -2.28
N ALA A 170 -15.89 12.99 -1.75
CA ALA A 170 -16.78 13.31 -0.64
C ALA A 170 -18.27 13.16 -1.02
N GLU A 171 -18.65 13.56 -2.23
CA GLU A 171 -19.99 13.36 -2.76
C GLU A 171 -20.30 11.87 -2.97
N LEU A 172 -19.38 11.11 -3.59
CA LEU A 172 -19.54 9.66 -3.78
C LEU A 172 -19.66 8.91 -2.44
N ARG A 173 -18.88 9.30 -1.43
CA ARG A 173 -18.99 8.74 -0.08
C ARG A 173 -20.34 9.08 0.55
N SER A 174 -20.79 10.32 0.45
CA SER A 174 -22.07 10.77 1.00
C SER A 174 -23.26 10.08 0.33
N ALA A 175 -23.14 9.79 -0.96
CA ALA A 175 -24.15 9.01 -1.72
C ALA A 175 -24.07 7.50 -1.44
N GLY A 176 -23.07 7.01 -0.69
CA GLY A 176 -22.88 5.59 -0.42
C GLY A 176 -22.32 4.79 -1.61
N THR A 177 -21.88 5.46 -2.68
CA THR A 177 -21.27 4.82 -3.85
C THR A 177 -19.90 4.21 -3.51
N ILE A 178 -19.15 4.87 -2.62
CA ILE A 178 -17.93 4.35 -2.01
C ILE A 178 -18.08 4.42 -0.47
N LYS A 179 -17.35 3.57 0.25
CA LYS A 179 -17.44 3.50 1.73
C LYS A 179 -16.46 4.45 2.40
N ALA A 180 -15.28 4.64 1.81
CA ALA A 180 -14.22 5.49 2.36
C ALA A 180 -13.38 6.09 1.23
N PHE A 181 -12.71 7.20 1.54
CA PHE A 181 -11.71 7.75 0.63
C PHE A 181 -10.53 8.39 1.37
N GLY A 182 -9.45 8.59 0.63
CA GLY A 182 -8.23 9.15 1.17
C GLY A 182 -7.23 9.58 0.12
N VAL A 183 -5.95 9.60 0.49
CA VAL A 183 -4.83 9.95 -0.39
C VAL A 183 -3.77 8.84 -0.30
N GLY A 184 -3.18 8.44 -1.44
CA GLY A 184 -2.11 7.47 -1.52
C GLY A 184 -0.83 8.09 -2.06
N VAL A 185 0.21 8.20 -1.22
CA VAL A 185 1.50 8.81 -1.56
C VAL A 185 2.66 8.15 -0.80
N ASN A 186 3.88 8.49 -1.18
CA ASN A 186 5.12 8.13 -0.48
C ASN A 186 5.78 9.33 0.24
N ASP A 187 4.98 10.31 0.61
CA ASP A 187 5.42 11.54 1.28
C ASP A 187 4.40 11.90 2.36
N TRP A 188 4.77 11.69 3.63
CA TRP A 188 3.88 12.01 4.75
C TRP A 188 3.70 13.51 4.98
N SER A 189 4.63 14.34 4.53
CA SER A 189 4.54 15.79 4.77
C SER A 189 3.35 16.43 4.04
N ILE A 190 3.07 16.00 2.82
CA ILE A 190 1.89 16.48 2.09
C ILE A 190 0.59 15.95 2.72
N LEU A 191 0.61 14.77 3.33
CA LEU A 191 -0.56 14.22 4.02
C LEU A 191 -0.97 15.05 5.25
N LEU A 192 -0.04 15.75 5.88
CA LEU A 192 -0.37 16.71 6.95
C LEU A 192 -1.29 17.81 6.45
N ARG A 193 -1.03 18.33 5.25
CA ARG A 193 -1.88 19.36 4.61
C ARG A 193 -3.26 18.77 4.29
N PHE A 194 -3.32 17.62 3.67
CA PHE A 194 -4.59 16.94 3.41
C PHE A 194 -5.36 16.67 4.71
N ALA A 195 -4.66 16.23 5.75
CA ALA A 195 -5.30 16.04 7.05
C ALA A 195 -5.82 17.35 7.64
N ALA A 196 -5.13 18.48 7.47
CA ALA A 196 -5.60 19.77 7.96
C ALA A 196 -6.84 20.27 7.21
N ASP A 197 -6.86 20.13 5.88
CA ASP A 197 -7.79 20.79 4.99
C ASP A 197 -9.02 19.93 4.61
N GLY A 198 -9.03 18.61 4.95
CA GLY A 198 -10.12 17.71 4.57
C GLY A 198 -10.53 16.68 5.63
N ASP A 199 -11.74 16.12 5.45
CA ASP A 199 -12.29 15.03 6.26
C ASP A 199 -12.05 13.69 5.53
N PHE A 200 -10.82 13.19 5.60
CA PHE A 200 -10.40 11.92 5.03
C PHE A 200 -10.59 10.76 6.00
N ASP A 201 -10.90 9.58 5.47
CA ASP A 201 -11.11 8.37 6.25
C ASP A 201 -9.82 7.57 6.45
N CYS A 202 -8.93 7.62 5.45
CA CYS A 202 -7.64 6.92 5.48
C CYS A 202 -6.58 7.61 4.64
N PHE A 203 -5.32 7.26 4.91
CA PHE A 203 -4.18 7.59 4.04
C PHE A 203 -3.38 6.32 3.75
N MET A 204 -2.99 6.13 2.50
CA MET A 204 -2.02 5.10 2.14
C MET A 204 -0.64 5.74 2.08
N LEU A 205 0.23 5.33 2.99
CA LEU A 205 1.61 5.81 3.09
C LEU A 205 2.58 4.72 2.67
N ALA A 206 3.33 4.95 1.59
CA ALA A 206 4.21 3.93 1.04
C ALA A 206 5.67 4.10 1.52
N GLY A 207 6.17 3.10 2.26
CA GLY A 207 7.58 2.97 2.63
C GLY A 207 8.12 4.02 3.61
N ARG A 208 7.28 4.76 4.34
CA ARG A 208 7.66 5.85 5.26
C ARG A 208 7.29 5.61 6.72
N TYR A 209 6.84 4.41 7.04
CA TYR A 209 6.73 3.90 8.41
C TYR A 209 7.09 2.42 8.43
N THR A 210 8.38 2.15 8.41
CA THR A 210 8.98 0.80 8.30
C THR A 210 10.15 0.69 9.28
N LEU A 211 10.81 -0.46 9.37
CA LEU A 211 12.01 -0.64 10.18
C LEU A 211 13.17 0.28 9.76
N LEU A 212 13.23 0.70 8.49
CA LEU A 212 14.30 1.57 7.97
C LEU A 212 13.93 3.04 7.95
N ASP A 213 12.65 3.35 7.78
CA ASP A 213 12.16 4.73 7.71
C ASP A 213 10.89 4.85 8.55
N HIS A 214 10.97 5.52 9.65
CA HIS A 214 9.85 5.82 10.54
C HIS A 214 9.75 7.32 10.85
N THR A 215 10.16 8.15 9.89
CA THR A 215 10.11 9.62 9.99
C THR A 215 8.69 10.18 10.16
N ALA A 216 7.66 9.42 9.76
CA ALA A 216 6.27 9.77 9.96
C ALA A 216 5.80 9.68 11.43
N LEU A 217 6.57 8.99 12.30
CA LEU A 217 6.13 8.58 13.65
C LEU A 217 5.76 9.76 14.54
N GLU A 218 6.62 10.80 14.58
CA GLU A 218 6.48 11.88 15.58
C GLU A 218 5.45 12.94 15.17
N THR A 219 5.19 13.10 13.89
CA THR A 219 4.37 14.21 13.37
C THR A 219 3.06 13.71 12.76
N PHE A 220 3.15 12.81 11.77
CA PHE A 220 1.99 12.38 10.99
C PHE A 220 1.14 11.34 11.71
N MET A 221 1.76 10.31 12.28
CA MET A 221 1.02 9.22 12.93
C MET A 221 0.14 9.69 14.10
N PRO A 222 0.59 10.60 14.99
CA PRO A 222 -0.25 11.12 16.06
C PRO A 222 -1.44 11.95 15.57
N ILE A 223 -1.33 12.62 14.41
CA ILE A 223 -2.44 13.36 13.81
C ILE A 223 -3.49 12.36 13.31
N CYS A 224 -3.06 11.29 12.63
CA CYS A 224 -3.97 10.24 12.19
C CYS A 224 -4.74 9.62 13.36
N GLU A 225 -4.04 9.29 14.44
CA GLU A 225 -4.64 8.70 15.64
C GLU A 225 -5.68 9.64 16.27
N ARG A 226 -5.30 10.90 16.54
CA ARG A 226 -6.24 11.87 17.16
C ARG A 226 -7.47 12.16 16.31
N ARG A 227 -7.31 12.15 14.96
CA ARG A 227 -8.43 12.43 14.04
C ARG A 227 -9.22 11.17 13.66
N GLY A 228 -8.78 9.99 14.07
CA GLY A 228 -9.39 8.73 13.69
C GLY A 228 -9.25 8.43 12.21
N ILE A 229 -8.13 8.85 11.59
CA ILE A 229 -7.78 8.54 10.19
C ILE A 229 -6.95 7.27 10.18
N SER A 230 -7.36 6.27 9.43
CA SER A 230 -6.60 5.02 9.31
C SER A 230 -5.41 5.16 8.37
N VAL A 231 -4.30 4.52 8.71
CA VAL A 231 -3.13 4.41 7.82
C VAL A 231 -3.09 3.03 7.18
N LEU A 232 -3.06 2.99 5.86
CA LEU A 232 -2.79 1.83 5.04
C LEU A 232 -1.29 1.86 4.71
N MET A 233 -0.51 1.02 5.38
CA MET A 233 0.94 1.06 5.25
C MET A 233 1.39 0.23 4.06
N ALA A 234 1.68 0.86 2.93
CA ALA A 234 2.15 0.18 1.72
C ALA A 234 3.68 0.06 1.68
N ALA A 235 4.19 -0.89 0.89
CA ALA A 235 5.61 -1.14 0.68
C ALA A 235 6.43 -1.35 1.97
N PRO A 236 6.01 -2.25 2.89
CA PRO A 236 6.68 -2.48 4.17
C PRO A 236 8.12 -2.98 4.01
N PHE A 237 8.45 -3.57 2.87
CA PHE A 237 9.77 -4.11 2.56
C PHE A 237 10.74 -3.10 1.93
N ASN A 238 10.38 -1.81 1.80
CA ASN A 238 11.23 -0.76 1.22
C ASN A 238 11.90 -1.20 -0.09
N SER A 239 11.10 -1.51 -1.11
CA SER A 239 11.55 -2.00 -2.42
C SER A 239 12.27 -3.35 -2.38
N GLY A 240 12.11 -4.12 -1.30
CA GLY A 240 12.60 -5.50 -1.18
C GLY A 240 13.77 -5.69 -0.22
N ILE A 241 14.51 -4.64 0.17
CA ILE A 241 15.67 -4.79 1.06
C ILE A 241 15.31 -5.42 2.41
N LEU A 242 14.14 -5.11 2.97
CA LEU A 242 13.65 -5.72 4.21
C LEU A 242 13.05 -7.12 4.04
N ALA A 243 12.86 -7.59 2.79
CA ALA A 243 12.48 -8.96 2.51
C ALA A 243 13.70 -9.87 2.28
N THR A 244 14.76 -9.34 1.65
CA THR A 244 15.88 -10.14 1.15
C THR A 244 17.23 -9.80 1.78
N GLY A 245 17.29 -8.79 2.66
CA GLY A 245 18.50 -8.32 3.31
C GLY A 245 19.37 -7.38 2.46
N ALA A 246 20.48 -6.92 3.08
CA ALA A 246 21.43 -5.99 2.49
C ALA A 246 22.40 -6.66 1.52
N ARG A 247 21.89 -7.41 0.56
CA ARG A 247 22.69 -8.08 -0.49
C ARG A 247 23.13 -7.12 -1.59
N ARG A 248 24.03 -7.59 -2.48
CA ARG A 248 24.40 -6.87 -3.69
C ARG A 248 23.14 -6.62 -4.55
N GLY A 249 22.97 -5.39 -5.04
CA GLY A 249 21.80 -5.00 -5.82
C GLY A 249 20.52 -4.82 -5.02
N ALA A 250 20.58 -4.84 -3.67
CA ALA A 250 19.41 -4.50 -2.84
C ALA A 250 18.92 -3.10 -3.15
N THR A 251 17.59 -2.94 -3.25
CA THR A 251 16.96 -1.68 -3.62
C THR A 251 16.21 -1.06 -2.42
N PHE A 252 16.29 0.27 -2.34
CA PHE A 252 15.55 1.08 -1.39
C PHE A 252 14.92 2.25 -2.17
N PHE A 253 13.65 2.49 -1.95
CA PHE A 253 12.92 3.59 -2.60
C PHE A 253 13.06 3.62 -4.14
N TYR A 254 12.97 2.41 -4.77
CA TYR A 254 13.04 2.16 -6.21
C TYR A 254 14.42 2.43 -6.87
N ALA A 255 15.46 2.61 -6.07
CA ALA A 255 16.84 2.75 -6.55
C ALA A 255 17.76 1.76 -5.82
N GLU A 256 19.00 1.61 -6.25
CA GLU A 256 19.99 0.87 -5.46
C GLU A 256 20.15 1.51 -4.08
N ALA A 257 20.14 0.69 -3.04
CA ALA A 257 20.24 1.17 -1.67
C ALA A 257 21.61 1.79 -1.39
N GLU A 258 21.59 2.99 -0.81
CA GLU A 258 22.80 3.70 -0.37
C GLU A 258 23.55 2.91 0.71
N PRO A 259 24.88 3.14 0.86
CA PRO A 259 25.71 2.42 1.83
C PRO A 259 25.18 2.48 3.27
N GLU A 260 24.65 3.63 3.70
CA GLU A 260 24.06 3.85 5.04
C GLU A 260 22.85 2.96 5.26
N ILE A 261 21.96 2.87 4.27
CA ILE A 261 20.78 2.00 4.31
C ILE A 261 21.19 0.53 4.38
N LYS A 262 22.16 0.12 3.56
CA LYS A 262 22.71 -1.24 3.61
C LYS A 262 23.35 -1.55 4.98
N THR A 263 24.06 -0.60 5.56
CA THR A 263 24.69 -0.75 6.89
C THR A 263 23.62 -0.90 7.97
N ARG A 264 22.62 -0.02 8.00
CA ARG A 264 21.51 -0.12 8.96
C ARG A 264 20.73 -1.43 8.80
N THR A 265 20.52 -1.87 7.56
CA THR A 265 19.86 -3.17 7.31
C THR A 265 20.67 -4.32 7.90
N ARG A 266 22.02 -4.35 7.71
CA ARG A 266 22.88 -5.39 8.31
C ARG A 266 22.85 -5.39 9.84
N GLN A 267 22.76 -4.21 10.46
CA GLN A 267 22.61 -4.12 11.91
C GLN A 267 21.28 -4.75 12.36
N ILE A 268 20.18 -4.46 11.66
CA ILE A 268 18.88 -5.10 11.95
C ILE A 268 18.96 -6.62 11.71
N GLU A 269 19.62 -7.08 10.63
CA GLU A 269 19.83 -8.51 10.35
C GLU A 269 20.63 -9.20 11.46
N ALA A 270 21.61 -8.52 12.05
CA ALA A 270 22.39 -9.05 13.17
C ALA A 270 21.49 -9.27 14.41
N VAL A 271 20.60 -8.33 14.75
CA VAL A 271 19.61 -8.51 15.82
C VAL A 271 18.65 -9.65 15.47
N CYS A 272 18.16 -9.69 14.22
CA CYS A 272 17.32 -10.77 13.74
C CYS A 272 17.95 -12.16 13.96
N THR A 273 19.24 -12.28 13.66
CA THR A 273 20.00 -13.53 13.82
C THR A 273 20.12 -13.92 15.29
N ARG A 274 20.45 -12.99 16.20
CA ARG A 274 20.55 -13.25 17.63
C ARG A 274 19.25 -13.79 18.24
N HIS A 275 18.11 -13.25 17.77
CA HIS A 275 16.79 -13.64 18.26
C HIS A 275 16.08 -14.71 17.42
N ARG A 276 16.71 -15.20 16.35
CA ARG A 276 16.11 -16.16 15.40
C ARG A 276 14.79 -15.65 14.78
N VAL A 277 14.73 -14.34 14.50
CA VAL A 277 13.60 -13.67 13.88
C VAL A 277 13.89 -13.47 12.39
N ALA A 278 12.94 -13.77 11.52
CA ALA A 278 13.06 -13.45 10.11
C ALA A 278 12.92 -11.93 9.90
N LEU A 279 13.83 -11.31 9.14
CA LEU A 279 13.79 -9.87 8.83
C LEU A 279 12.43 -9.46 8.24
N ALA A 280 11.91 -10.23 7.29
CA ALA A 280 10.62 -9.97 6.66
C ALA A 280 9.44 -10.05 7.66
N ALA A 281 9.52 -10.92 8.68
CA ALA A 281 8.50 -10.99 9.72
C ALA A 281 8.51 -9.73 10.59
N ALA A 282 9.68 -9.27 10.99
CA ALA A 282 9.82 -8.02 11.73
C ALA A 282 9.33 -6.82 10.90
N ALA A 283 9.66 -6.77 9.61
CA ALA A 283 9.25 -5.70 8.70
C ALA A 283 7.72 -5.63 8.50
N LEU A 284 7.02 -6.76 8.44
CA LEU A 284 5.56 -6.79 8.35
C LEU A 284 4.87 -6.42 9.66
N GLN A 285 5.42 -6.88 10.79
CA GLN A 285 4.76 -6.74 12.09
C GLN A 285 5.02 -5.38 12.74
N PHE A 286 6.15 -4.73 12.47
CA PHE A 286 6.47 -3.42 13.04
C PHE A 286 5.38 -2.37 12.79
N PRO A 287 4.95 -2.10 11.54
CA PRO A 287 3.91 -1.11 11.29
C PRO A 287 2.56 -1.46 11.93
N LEU A 288 2.22 -2.76 11.99
CA LEU A 288 0.94 -3.24 12.56
C LEU A 288 0.81 -2.98 14.06
N ALA A 289 1.91 -2.72 14.76
CA ALA A 289 1.90 -2.37 16.17
C ALA A 289 1.34 -0.96 16.44
N HIS A 290 1.36 -0.07 15.45
CA HIS A 290 0.83 1.28 15.62
C HIS A 290 -0.70 1.28 15.52
N PRO A 291 -1.44 1.92 16.47
CA PRO A 291 -2.90 1.89 16.51
C PRO A 291 -3.57 2.52 15.29
N ALA A 292 -2.97 3.54 14.68
CA ALA A 292 -3.51 4.15 13.46
C ALA A 292 -3.36 3.27 12.21
N VAL A 293 -2.50 2.24 12.22
CA VAL A 293 -2.30 1.38 11.05
C VAL A 293 -3.40 0.33 10.96
N ALA A 294 -4.23 0.42 9.93
CA ALA A 294 -5.32 -0.54 9.72
C ALA A 294 -4.87 -1.78 8.93
N SER A 295 -3.93 -1.62 8.01
CA SER A 295 -3.42 -2.72 7.18
C SER A 295 -1.99 -2.45 6.74
N VAL A 296 -1.22 -3.52 6.57
CA VAL A 296 0.05 -3.51 5.85
C VAL A 296 -0.16 -4.12 4.48
N VAL A 297 0.06 -3.33 3.43
CA VAL A 297 -0.21 -3.70 2.04
C VAL A 297 1.10 -4.02 1.33
N THR A 298 1.28 -5.28 0.94
CA THR A 298 2.46 -5.73 0.21
C THR A 298 2.11 -6.36 -1.12
N GLY A 299 2.96 -6.15 -2.12
CA GLY A 299 2.83 -6.83 -3.41
C GLY A 299 3.09 -8.32 -3.25
N MET A 300 2.22 -9.14 -3.83
CA MET A 300 2.35 -10.60 -3.85
C MET A 300 1.97 -11.10 -5.24
N ARG A 301 2.91 -11.78 -5.91
CA ARG A 301 2.74 -12.27 -7.29
C ARG A 301 2.59 -13.80 -7.39
N SER A 302 2.80 -14.53 -6.30
CA SER A 302 2.79 -15.99 -6.30
C SER A 302 2.23 -16.57 -5.01
N ALA A 303 1.80 -17.83 -5.06
CA ALA A 303 1.40 -18.60 -3.88
C ALA A 303 2.52 -18.68 -2.83
N ALA A 304 3.77 -18.83 -3.27
CA ALA A 304 4.92 -18.90 -2.36
C ALA A 304 5.13 -17.57 -1.59
N GLU A 305 5.00 -16.41 -2.26
CA GLU A 305 5.05 -15.10 -1.60
C GLU A 305 3.87 -14.90 -0.64
N ALA A 306 2.68 -15.38 -1.01
CA ALA A 306 1.50 -15.36 -0.15
C ALA A 306 1.73 -16.16 1.14
N ASP A 307 2.17 -17.40 1.02
CA ASP A 307 2.45 -18.28 2.14
C ASP A 307 3.54 -17.72 3.05
N ALA A 308 4.64 -17.24 2.47
CA ALA A 308 5.71 -16.61 3.23
C ALA A 308 5.21 -15.41 4.05
N ASN A 309 4.44 -14.51 3.45
CA ASN A 309 3.91 -13.34 4.15
C ASN A 309 2.88 -13.70 5.23
N VAL A 310 2.03 -14.71 5.00
CA VAL A 310 1.13 -15.26 6.03
C VAL A 310 1.93 -15.83 7.21
N VAL A 311 2.97 -16.60 6.94
CA VAL A 311 3.88 -17.14 7.98
C VAL A 311 4.58 -16.01 8.72
N HIS A 312 5.11 -15.01 8.02
CA HIS A 312 5.77 -13.85 8.62
C HIS A 312 4.84 -13.03 9.52
N CYS A 313 3.58 -12.82 9.13
CA CYS A 313 2.60 -12.15 9.99
C CYS A 313 2.32 -12.94 11.28
N ARG A 314 2.28 -14.28 11.18
CA ARG A 314 2.00 -15.17 12.30
C ARG A 314 3.23 -15.51 13.15
N ALA A 315 4.42 -15.15 12.73
CA ALA A 315 5.65 -15.46 13.46
C ALA A 315 5.62 -14.84 14.87
N ALA A 316 5.94 -15.65 15.87
CA ALA A 316 6.09 -15.14 17.23
C ALA A 316 7.43 -14.41 17.37
N ILE A 317 7.38 -13.10 17.55
CA ILE A 317 8.58 -12.26 17.76
C ILE A 317 8.68 -11.93 19.23
N PRO A 318 9.81 -12.30 19.91
CA PRO A 318 9.97 -12.05 21.33
C PRO A 318 10.12 -10.56 21.64
N ARG A 319 9.65 -10.12 22.79
CA ARG A 319 9.76 -8.72 23.23
C ARG A 319 11.21 -8.24 23.27
N ALA A 320 12.12 -9.09 23.72
CA ALA A 320 13.55 -8.79 23.78
C ALA A 320 14.17 -8.38 22.43
N PHE A 321 13.64 -8.90 21.31
CA PHE A 321 14.03 -8.47 19.96
C PHE A 321 13.75 -6.99 19.72
N TRP A 322 12.55 -6.55 20.08
CA TRP A 322 12.13 -5.15 19.90
C TRP A 322 12.88 -4.22 20.85
N ASP A 323 13.08 -4.66 22.09
CA ASP A 323 13.84 -3.90 23.09
C ASP A 323 15.30 -3.71 22.66
N GLU A 324 15.92 -4.72 22.05
CA GLU A 324 17.28 -4.64 21.52
C GLU A 324 17.37 -3.70 20.30
N LEU A 325 16.38 -3.74 19.38
CA LEU A 325 16.32 -2.77 18.27
C LEU A 325 16.22 -1.32 18.77
N LYS A 326 15.47 -1.06 19.85
CA LYS A 326 15.41 0.26 20.49
C LYS A 326 16.75 0.61 21.17
N HIS A 327 17.34 -0.30 21.94
CA HIS A 327 18.61 -0.10 22.61
C HIS A 327 19.74 0.24 21.63
N GLU A 328 19.80 -0.47 20.50
CA GLU A 328 20.76 -0.19 19.42
C GLU A 328 20.36 1.02 18.54
N ARG A 329 19.26 1.71 18.85
CA ARG A 329 18.72 2.87 18.10
C ARG A 329 18.41 2.56 16.63
N LEU A 330 18.08 1.32 16.35
CA LEU A 330 17.66 0.87 15.02
C LEU A 330 16.18 1.18 14.76
N ILE A 331 15.39 1.32 15.81
CA ILE A 331 14.05 1.92 15.77
C ILE A 331 13.93 2.98 16.88
N ALA A 332 13.03 3.94 16.70
CA ALA A 332 12.82 5.00 17.68
C ALA A 332 12.23 4.43 18.99
N ASP A 333 12.67 4.97 20.14
CA ASP A 333 12.19 4.54 21.47
C ASP A 333 10.66 4.68 21.60
N ALA A 334 10.09 5.74 21.04
CA ALA A 334 8.65 6.01 21.03
C ALA A 334 7.86 5.11 20.06
N ALA A 335 8.52 4.33 19.18
CA ALA A 335 7.81 3.49 18.22
C ALA A 335 7.03 2.39 18.95
N PRO A 336 5.71 2.28 18.74
CA PRO A 336 4.95 1.12 19.18
C PRO A 336 5.52 -0.16 18.59
N VAL A 337 5.63 -1.19 19.41
CA VAL A 337 6.08 -2.52 18.99
C VAL A 337 5.04 -3.57 19.40
N PRO A 338 4.98 -4.73 18.71
CA PRO A 338 4.05 -5.78 19.08
C PRO A 338 4.21 -6.19 20.55
N GLU A 339 3.13 -6.16 21.32
CA GLU A 339 3.13 -6.58 22.72
C GLU A 339 2.84 -8.08 22.84
N PRO A 340 3.46 -8.79 23.80
CA PRO A 340 3.12 -10.18 24.05
C PRO A 340 1.64 -10.31 24.43
N LEU A 341 0.98 -11.40 23.98
CA LEU A 341 -0.35 -11.73 24.47
C LEU A 341 -0.25 -11.89 25.99
N PRO A 342 -1.23 -11.35 26.76
CA PRO A 342 -1.29 -11.63 28.19
C PRO A 342 -1.28 -13.16 28.35
N THR A 343 -0.32 -13.66 29.13
CA THR A 343 -0.31 -15.07 29.56
C THR A 343 -1.62 -15.34 30.29
N ARG A 344 -2.45 -16.21 29.72
CA ARG A 344 -3.66 -16.72 30.40
C ARG A 344 -3.28 -17.60 31.56
#